data_b8f093d507193906cb35443998d56cdf
#
_entry.id   b8f093d507193906cb35443998d56cdf
#
_cell.length_a   1.000
_cell.length_b   1.000
_cell.length_c   1.000
_cell.angle_alpha   90.00
_cell.angle_beta   90.00
_cell.angle_gamma   90.00
#
_symmetry.space_group_name_H-M   'P 1'
#
loop_
_entity.id
_entity.type
_entity.pdbx_description
1 polymer ?
#
loop_
_entity_poly.entity_id
_entity_poly.type
_entity_poly.pdbx_seq_one_letter_code
_entity_poly.pdbx_strand_id
1 'polypeptide(L)'
;MMSTREKHPKIHRIALVDNDPRALDSLSAVIASKVPTAYVVWTATSGCEAIERCQDANGHVSLLILDMSMEGLQGPATCRRLRLMGQRMPILGVTSFSINSYRDKLVEAGAQGLVGKENADQLAQIIMYVQWRGDGGI
;
A
#
# COMPACT_ATOMS: atom_id res chain seq x y z
N MET A 1 -33.62 -0.92 -10.66
CA MET A 1 -33.28 -1.48 -9.35
C MET A 1 -31.80 -1.34 -9.06
N MET A 2 -31.50 -0.91 -7.87
CA MET A 2 -30.11 -0.80 -7.51
C MET A 2 -29.46 -2.19 -7.40
N SER A 3 -28.29 -2.31 -7.93
CA SER A 3 -27.52 -3.54 -7.83
C SER A 3 -27.19 -3.83 -6.37
N THR A 4 -27.34 -5.08 -5.96
CA THR A 4 -26.99 -5.48 -4.60
C THR A 4 -25.52 -5.26 -4.31
N ARG A 5 -24.65 -5.40 -5.30
CA ARG A 5 -23.22 -5.17 -5.05
C ARG A 5 -22.89 -3.72 -4.69
N GLU A 6 -23.73 -2.77 -5.09
CA GLU A 6 -23.53 -1.38 -4.74
C GLU A 6 -23.81 -1.12 -3.28
N LYS A 7 -24.57 -2.00 -2.65
CA LYS A 7 -24.90 -1.90 -1.23
C LYS A 7 -23.87 -2.57 -0.34
N HIS A 8 -22.98 -3.34 -0.93
CA HIS A 8 -21.97 -4.06 -0.17
C HIS A 8 -20.64 -3.31 -0.31
N PRO A 9 -20.06 -2.88 0.80
CA PRO A 9 -18.74 -2.25 0.71
C PRO A 9 -17.73 -3.25 0.16
N LYS A 10 -16.88 -2.77 -0.70
CA LYS A 10 -15.79 -3.61 -1.18
C LYS A 10 -14.79 -3.83 -0.05
N ILE A 11 -14.29 -5.06 0.02
CA ILE A 11 -13.24 -5.37 0.96
C ILE A 11 -11.91 -5.05 0.29
N HIS A 12 -11.16 -4.17 0.90
CA HIS A 12 -9.84 -3.81 0.39
C HIS A 12 -8.79 -4.74 0.96
N ARG A 13 -8.05 -5.32 0.08
CA ARG A 13 -6.98 -6.24 0.40
C ARG A 13 -5.69 -5.47 0.38
N ILE A 14 -5.16 -5.19 1.55
CA ILE A 14 -4.01 -4.30 1.71
C ILE A 14 -2.77 -5.11 2.05
N ALA A 15 -1.68 -4.82 1.37
CA ALA A 15 -0.38 -5.41 1.67
C ALA A 15 0.53 -4.33 2.25
N LEU A 16 1.33 -4.70 3.24
CA LEU A 16 2.23 -3.79 3.93
C LEU A 16 3.67 -4.27 3.79
N VAL A 17 4.56 -3.35 3.49
CA VAL A 17 5.98 -3.65 3.36
C VAL A 17 6.79 -2.68 4.21
N ASP A 18 7.52 -3.20 5.19
CA ASP A 18 8.37 -2.40 6.06
C ASP A 18 9.38 -3.35 6.70
N ASN A 19 10.63 -2.93 6.77
CA ASN A 19 11.66 -3.80 7.35
C ASN A 19 11.59 -3.90 8.89
N ASP A 20 10.73 -3.12 9.53
CA ASP A 20 10.52 -3.19 10.97
C ASP A 20 9.19 -3.90 11.27
N PRO A 21 9.24 -5.12 11.84
CA PRO A 21 8.00 -5.84 12.18
C PRO A 21 7.09 -5.07 13.12
N ARG A 22 7.65 -4.23 13.99
CA ARG A 22 6.83 -3.44 14.91
C ARG A 22 6.04 -2.37 14.16
N ALA A 23 6.63 -1.80 13.11
CA ALA A 23 5.93 -0.84 12.26
C ALA A 23 4.78 -1.54 11.51
N LEU A 24 4.99 -2.76 11.05
CA LEU A 24 3.95 -3.55 10.39
C LEU A 24 2.78 -3.82 11.35
N ASP A 25 3.08 -4.19 12.59
CA ASP A 25 2.04 -4.44 13.59
C ASP A 25 1.25 -3.17 13.90
N SER A 26 1.96 -2.06 14.09
CA SER A 26 1.31 -0.78 14.39
C SER A 26 0.41 -0.33 13.24
N LEU A 27 0.89 -0.45 12.03
CA LEU A 27 0.14 -0.04 10.85
C LEU A 27 -1.07 -0.95 10.63
N SER A 28 -0.90 -2.24 10.84
CA SER A 28 -2.01 -3.18 10.76
C SER A 28 -3.12 -2.83 11.75
N ALA A 29 -2.73 -2.45 12.97
CA ALA A 29 -3.69 -2.06 14.00
C ALA A 29 -4.42 -0.78 13.63
N VAL A 30 -3.72 0.20 13.07
CA VAL A 30 -4.33 1.44 12.61
C VAL A 30 -5.36 1.16 11.51
N ILE A 31 -5.01 0.34 10.55
CA ILE A 31 -5.92 -0.01 9.46
C ILE A 31 -7.15 -0.73 9.99
N ALA A 32 -6.96 -1.70 10.86
CA ALA A 32 -8.08 -2.44 11.44
C ALA A 32 -9.02 -1.52 12.22
N SER A 33 -8.46 -0.55 12.93
CA SER A 33 -9.24 0.36 13.76
C SER A 33 -9.97 1.43 12.93
N LYS A 34 -9.33 1.98 11.92
CA LYS A 34 -9.84 3.17 11.22
C LYS A 34 -10.50 2.86 9.89
N VAL A 35 -10.25 1.70 9.31
CA VAL A 35 -10.80 1.33 8.00
C VAL A 35 -11.42 -0.06 8.10
N PRO A 36 -12.64 -0.18 8.63
CA PRO A 36 -13.22 -1.50 8.93
C PRO A 36 -13.40 -2.41 7.71
N THR A 37 -13.48 -1.85 6.51
CA THR A 37 -13.68 -2.64 5.30
C THR A 37 -12.37 -3.06 4.65
N ALA A 38 -11.24 -2.72 5.24
CA ALA A 38 -9.94 -3.11 4.75
C ALA A 38 -9.35 -4.17 5.66
N TYR A 39 -8.55 -5.07 5.09
CA TYR A 39 -7.75 -5.95 5.93
C TYR A 39 -6.42 -6.25 5.27
N VAL A 40 -5.46 -6.61 6.08
CA VAL A 40 -4.11 -6.87 5.63
C VAL A 40 -4.00 -8.32 5.18
N VAL A 41 -3.75 -8.52 3.89
CA VAL A 41 -3.69 -9.88 3.32
C VAL A 41 -2.32 -10.51 3.50
N TRP A 42 -1.27 -9.70 3.51
CA TRP A 42 0.08 -10.16 3.84
C TRP A 42 0.96 -8.97 4.19
N THR A 43 2.04 -9.28 4.88
CA THR A 43 3.09 -8.31 5.17
C THR A 43 4.42 -8.85 4.66
N ALA A 44 5.35 -7.95 4.38
CA ALA A 44 6.68 -8.33 3.95
C ALA A 44 7.69 -7.41 4.63
N THR A 45 8.87 -7.92 4.91
CA THR A 45 9.92 -7.15 5.58
C THR A 45 11.01 -6.69 4.64
N SER A 46 10.87 -6.92 3.35
CA SER A 46 11.82 -6.46 2.35
C SER A 46 11.14 -6.26 1.02
N GLY A 47 11.79 -5.49 0.16
CA GLY A 47 11.30 -5.30 -1.20
C GLY A 47 11.30 -6.60 -2.00
N CYS A 48 12.30 -7.43 -1.81
CA CYS A 48 12.37 -8.72 -2.52
C CYS A 48 11.22 -9.63 -2.12
N GLU A 49 10.91 -9.69 -0.83
CA GLU A 49 9.78 -10.49 -0.36
C GLU A 49 8.47 -9.94 -0.91
N ALA A 50 8.32 -8.62 -0.95
CA ALA A 50 7.13 -8.00 -1.50
C ALA A 50 6.93 -8.39 -2.96
N ILE A 51 8.00 -8.41 -3.74
CA ILE A 51 7.94 -8.80 -5.14
C ILE A 51 7.49 -10.25 -5.29
N GLU A 52 8.05 -11.14 -4.48
CA GLU A 52 7.64 -12.54 -4.50
C GLU A 52 6.16 -12.71 -4.17
N ARG A 53 5.69 -11.99 -3.15
CA ARG A 53 4.29 -12.05 -2.74
C ARG A 53 3.36 -11.55 -3.84
N CYS A 54 3.75 -10.49 -4.53
CA CYS A 54 2.94 -9.93 -5.61
C CYS A 54 2.86 -10.86 -6.82
N GLN A 55 3.78 -11.78 -6.97
CA GLN A 55 3.75 -12.75 -8.06
C GLN A 55 2.79 -13.90 -7.81
N ASP A 56 2.36 -14.08 -6.58
CA ASP A 56 1.42 -15.14 -6.24
C ASP A 56 0.05 -14.81 -6.79
N ALA A 57 -0.50 -15.67 -7.62
CA ALA A 57 -1.79 -15.47 -8.26
C ALA A 57 -2.94 -15.33 -7.25
N ASN A 58 -2.78 -15.90 -6.06
CA ASN A 58 -3.78 -15.79 -5.00
C ASN A 58 -3.58 -14.56 -4.12
N GLY A 59 -2.52 -13.83 -4.37
CA GLY A 59 -2.14 -12.70 -3.55
C GLY A 59 -2.69 -11.36 -4.04
N HIS A 60 -3.89 -11.35 -4.62
CA HIS A 60 -4.47 -10.10 -5.11
C HIS A 60 -4.43 -9.00 -4.07
N VAL A 61 -3.90 -7.85 -4.45
CA VAL A 61 -3.73 -6.69 -3.59
C VAL A 61 -4.44 -5.50 -4.20
N SER A 62 -5.30 -4.87 -3.41
CA SER A 62 -6.00 -3.65 -3.82
C SER A 62 -5.16 -2.40 -3.61
N LEU A 63 -4.27 -2.45 -2.62
CA LEU A 63 -3.39 -1.34 -2.29
C LEU A 63 -2.14 -1.87 -1.62
N LEU A 64 -0.99 -1.45 -2.10
CA LEU A 64 0.29 -1.78 -1.49
C LEU A 64 0.82 -0.55 -0.75
N ILE A 65 1.09 -0.70 0.54
CA ILE A 65 1.70 0.36 1.35
C ILE A 65 3.16 -0.03 1.56
N LEU A 66 4.06 0.84 1.12
CA LEU A 66 5.46 0.51 0.93
C LEU A 66 6.34 1.52 1.65
N ASP A 67 7.14 1.01 2.59
CA ASP A 67 8.14 1.85 3.28
C ASP A 67 9.22 2.30 2.29
N MET A 68 9.60 3.56 2.41
CA MET A 68 10.58 4.14 1.51
C MET A 68 12.01 3.78 1.86
N SER A 69 12.29 3.58 3.14
CA SER A 69 13.67 3.39 3.62
C SER A 69 13.85 1.98 4.16
N MET A 70 14.22 1.06 3.30
CA MET A 70 14.46 -0.32 3.67
C MET A 70 15.86 -0.73 3.27
N GLU A 71 16.42 -1.70 3.99
CA GLU A 71 17.70 -2.27 3.61
C GLU A 71 17.53 -3.09 2.33
N GLY A 72 18.58 -3.14 1.53
CA GLY A 72 18.54 -3.84 0.26
C GLY A 72 17.74 -3.07 -0.77
N LEU A 73 16.67 -3.69 -1.27
CA LEU A 73 15.83 -3.07 -2.27
C LEU A 73 14.89 -2.07 -1.61
N GLN A 74 15.17 -0.80 -1.77
CA GLN A 74 14.40 0.28 -1.16
C GLN A 74 13.07 0.51 -1.85
N GLY A 75 12.24 1.36 -1.23
CA GLY A 75 10.87 1.60 -1.69
C GLY A 75 10.73 1.99 -3.15
N PRO A 76 11.40 3.06 -3.61
CA PRO A 76 11.27 3.44 -5.03
C PRO A 76 11.73 2.36 -5.99
N ALA A 77 12.82 1.66 -5.66
CA ALA A 77 13.29 0.56 -6.51
C ALA A 77 12.31 -0.61 -6.53
N THR A 78 11.72 -0.92 -5.39
CA THR A 78 10.70 -1.97 -5.30
C THR A 78 9.49 -1.61 -6.16
N CYS A 79 9.03 -0.37 -6.06
CA CYS A 79 7.91 0.12 -6.85
C CYS A 79 8.20 0.01 -8.35
N ARG A 80 9.36 0.47 -8.77
CA ARG A 80 9.77 0.38 -10.17
C ARG A 80 9.78 -1.06 -10.65
N ARG A 81 10.32 -1.95 -9.83
CA ARG A 81 10.40 -3.36 -10.19
C ARG A 81 9.02 -3.97 -10.38
N LEU A 82 8.11 -3.66 -9.47
CA LEU A 82 6.73 -4.13 -9.57
C LEU A 82 6.06 -3.64 -10.85
N ARG A 83 6.27 -2.38 -11.19
CA ARG A 83 5.70 -1.83 -12.42
C ARG A 83 6.27 -2.49 -13.66
N LEU A 84 7.56 -2.76 -13.68
CA LEU A 84 8.19 -3.45 -14.80
C LEU A 84 7.70 -4.88 -14.96
N MET A 85 7.22 -5.48 -13.89
CA MET A 85 6.65 -6.82 -13.91
C MET A 85 5.17 -6.83 -14.28
N GLY A 86 4.59 -5.67 -14.56
CA GLY A 86 3.20 -5.58 -14.95
C GLY A 86 2.21 -5.43 -13.80
N GLN A 87 2.70 -5.26 -12.58
CA GLN A 87 1.82 -5.06 -11.43
C GLN A 87 1.22 -3.67 -11.47
N ARG A 88 -0.09 -3.57 -11.35
CA ARG A 88 -0.81 -2.30 -11.54
C ARG A 88 -1.54 -1.78 -10.32
N MET A 89 -1.49 -2.47 -9.18
CA MET A 89 -2.18 -2.00 -7.99
C MET A 89 -1.68 -0.62 -7.58
N PRO A 90 -2.53 0.20 -6.96
CA PRO A 90 -2.07 1.44 -6.35
C PRO A 90 -0.99 1.18 -5.32
N ILE A 91 0.04 2.02 -5.32
CA ILE A 91 1.14 1.94 -4.36
C ILE A 91 1.22 3.26 -3.63
N LEU A 92 1.17 3.19 -2.31
CA LEU A 92 1.31 4.34 -1.44
C LEU A 92 2.58 4.18 -0.63
N GLY A 93 3.49 5.13 -0.78
CA GLY A 93 4.72 5.13 -0.01
C GLY A 93 4.49 5.70 1.38
N VAL A 94 5.22 5.20 2.36
CA VAL A 94 5.24 5.80 3.69
C VAL A 94 6.68 6.04 4.08
N THR A 95 6.92 7.11 4.84
CA THR A 95 8.26 7.49 5.22
C THR A 95 8.30 8.12 6.60
N SER A 96 9.37 7.84 7.35
CA SER A 96 9.66 8.52 8.61
C SER A 96 10.47 9.79 8.37
N PHE A 97 10.91 10.02 7.15
CA PHE A 97 11.78 11.14 6.80
C PHE A 97 11.01 12.20 6.04
N SER A 98 11.73 13.20 5.54
CA SER A 98 11.10 14.25 4.78
C SER A 98 10.40 13.70 3.53
N ILE A 99 9.15 14.06 3.37
CA ILE A 99 8.36 13.66 2.21
C ILE A 99 9.02 14.13 0.92
N ASN A 100 9.59 15.34 0.95
CA ASN A 100 10.20 15.92 -0.25
C ASN A 100 11.41 15.13 -0.73
N SER A 101 12.08 14.42 0.16
CA SER A 101 13.27 13.64 -0.21
C SER A 101 12.95 12.48 -1.15
N TYR A 102 11.74 11.95 -1.07
CA TYR A 102 11.38 10.75 -1.81
C TYR A 102 10.27 10.94 -2.83
N ARG A 103 9.56 12.05 -2.76
CA ARG A 103 8.36 12.24 -3.58
C ARG A 103 8.63 12.05 -5.06
N ASP A 104 9.63 12.75 -5.59
CA ASP A 104 9.90 12.70 -7.02
C ASP A 104 10.33 11.32 -7.47
N LYS A 105 11.20 10.69 -6.68
CA LYS A 105 11.70 9.35 -7.00
C LYS A 105 10.57 8.33 -7.00
N LEU A 106 9.64 8.49 -6.07
CA LEU A 106 8.54 7.55 -5.93
C LEU A 106 7.53 7.72 -7.05
N VAL A 107 7.20 8.95 -7.39
CA VAL A 107 6.28 9.23 -8.49
C VAL A 107 6.86 8.72 -9.81
N GLU A 108 8.14 8.96 -10.06
CA GLU A 108 8.81 8.44 -11.25
C GLU A 108 8.80 6.91 -11.29
N ALA A 109 8.85 6.28 -10.14
CA ALA A 109 8.81 4.82 -10.06
C ALA A 109 7.40 4.27 -10.27
N GLY A 110 6.36 5.11 -10.29
CA GLY A 110 5.01 4.68 -10.59
C GLY A 110 4.08 4.56 -9.41
N ALA A 111 4.40 5.17 -8.28
CA ALA A 111 3.52 5.17 -7.12
C ALA A 111 2.50 6.30 -7.20
N GLN A 112 1.41 6.17 -6.47
CA GLN A 112 0.31 7.12 -6.46
C GLN A 112 0.44 8.19 -5.38
N GLY A 113 1.28 7.99 -4.38
CA GLY A 113 1.43 9.00 -3.34
C GLY A 113 2.43 8.63 -2.28
N LEU A 114 2.65 9.54 -1.35
CA LEU A 114 3.60 9.39 -0.26
C LEU A 114 3.06 10.08 0.98
N VAL A 115 3.12 9.40 2.12
CA VAL A 115 2.58 9.90 3.39
C VAL A 115 3.62 9.68 4.48
N GLY A 116 3.64 10.56 5.48
CA GLY A 116 4.47 10.36 6.66
C GLY A 116 3.93 9.21 7.51
N LYS A 117 4.83 8.42 8.09
CA LYS A 117 4.44 7.26 8.90
C LYS A 117 3.65 7.64 10.14
N GLU A 118 3.93 8.80 10.70
CA GLU A 118 3.25 9.26 11.92
C GLU A 118 1.85 9.79 11.66
N ASN A 119 1.46 9.97 10.40
CA ASN A 119 0.17 10.57 10.07
C ASN A 119 -0.88 9.52 9.80
N ALA A 120 -1.32 8.84 10.86
CA ALA A 120 -2.27 7.73 10.75
C ALA A 120 -3.62 8.16 10.19
N ASP A 121 -4.08 9.36 10.54
CA ASP A 121 -5.38 9.84 10.05
C ASP A 121 -5.35 10.11 8.55
N GLN A 122 -4.28 10.71 8.07
CA GLN A 122 -4.12 10.94 6.63
C GLN A 122 -4.05 9.62 5.88
N LEU A 123 -3.30 8.67 6.42
CA LEU A 123 -3.18 7.35 5.81
C LEU A 123 -4.56 6.67 5.70
N ALA A 124 -5.33 6.71 6.80
CA ALA A 124 -6.67 6.12 6.80
C ALA A 124 -7.57 6.78 5.76
N GLN A 125 -7.50 8.10 5.65
CA GLN A 125 -8.30 8.83 4.66
C GLN A 125 -7.95 8.43 3.24
N ILE A 126 -6.66 8.25 2.96
CA ILE A 126 -6.22 7.84 1.64
C ILE A 126 -6.69 6.42 1.32
N ILE A 127 -6.60 5.52 2.28
CA ILE A 127 -7.09 4.14 2.09
C ILE A 127 -8.57 4.15 1.80
N MET A 128 -9.34 4.94 2.54
CA MET A 128 -10.77 5.05 2.32
C MET A 128 -11.09 5.66 0.96
N TYR A 129 -10.30 6.61 0.51
CA TYR A 129 -10.48 7.21 -0.81
C TYR A 129 -10.27 6.18 -1.91
N VAL A 130 -9.21 5.39 -1.82
CA VAL A 130 -8.93 4.34 -2.79
C VAL A 130 -10.08 3.34 -2.82
N GLN A 131 -10.55 2.95 -1.65
CA GLN A 131 -11.67 2.04 -1.52
C GLN A 131 -12.94 2.62 -2.15
N TRP A 132 -13.20 3.89 -1.90
CA TRP A 132 -14.40 4.54 -2.39
C TRP A 132 -14.40 4.66 -3.90
N ARG A 133 -13.23 4.95 -4.49
CA ARG A 133 -13.11 5.07 -5.93
C ARG A 133 -13.25 3.73 -6.64
N GLY A 134 -13.08 2.66 -5.90
CA GLY A 134 -13.17 1.34 -6.47
C GLY A 134 -11.89 0.91 -7.15
N ASP A 135 -11.95 -0.25 -7.74
CA ASP A 135 -10.78 -0.92 -8.27
C ASP A 135 -10.23 -0.28 -9.54
N GLY A 136 -11.05 0.36 -10.29
CA GLY A 136 -10.62 0.99 -11.53
C GLY A 136 -10.42 2.48 -11.41
N GLY A 137 -10.63 3.03 -10.22
CA GLY A 137 -10.66 4.46 -10.05
C GLY A 137 -9.31 5.13 -9.93
N ILE A 138 -8.28 4.37 -9.83
CA ILE A 138 -6.95 4.92 -9.65
C ILE A 138 -6.19 4.90 -10.97
#